data_2f17164716bdf38ad7d6dad712511de2
#
_entry.id   2f17164716bdf38ad7d6dad712511de2
#
_cell.length_a   1.000
_cell.length_b   1.000
_cell.length_c   1.000
_cell.angle_alpha   90.00
_cell.angle_beta   90.00
_cell.angle_gamma   90.00
#
_symmetry.space_group_name_H-M   'P 1'
#
loop_
_entity.id
_entity.type
_entity.pdbx_description
1 polymer ?
#
loop_
_entity_poly.entity_id
_entity_poly.type
_entity_poly.pdbx_seq_one_letter_code
_entity_poly.pdbx_strand_id
1 'polypeptide(L)'
;SLRALQAKVPIIVIWDDHEVQNNYVGKPADGGLPANEGFTQARKKAGYRAFFENQPTYGTGSTKSRIYRQIRFGKTVDLLMLDQRQYRDDQPCGDAVAKPCADFDQPRDFLGRTQMNWVKGKLASSKAAWKVIGNEVMCMPAQVLGGSYYTFDMWHGYPREREELLQHIKAKGIKDVVFVTGDIHTFIAGDVRTQLGAGDTVATEFVGGSITSQNFGETDLDVGGGT
;
A
#
# COMPACT_ATOMS: atom_id res chain seq x y z
N SER A 1 9.22 -24.98 0.77
CA SER A 1 9.05 -24.01 -0.35
C SER A 1 7.73 -23.28 -0.21
N LEU A 2 7.58 -22.11 -0.83
CA LEU A 2 6.35 -21.32 -0.84
C LEU A 2 5.15 -22.13 -1.39
N ARG A 3 5.36 -22.95 -2.42
CA ARG A 3 4.32 -23.88 -2.93
C ARG A 3 3.81 -24.86 -1.87
N ALA A 4 4.70 -25.36 -1.01
CA ALA A 4 4.30 -26.27 0.06
C ALA A 4 3.45 -25.56 1.13
N LEU A 5 3.72 -24.29 1.39
CA LEU A 5 2.90 -23.45 2.27
C LEU A 5 1.52 -23.19 1.65
N GLN A 6 1.48 -22.76 0.39
CA GLN A 6 0.24 -22.49 -0.34
C GLN A 6 -0.69 -23.72 -0.44
N ALA A 7 -0.10 -24.92 -0.47
CA ALA A 7 -0.88 -26.17 -0.50
C ALA A 7 -1.49 -26.55 0.87
N LYS A 8 -1.08 -25.90 1.96
CA LYS A 8 -1.50 -26.29 3.32
C LYS A 8 -2.36 -25.26 4.05
N VAL A 9 -2.29 -24.00 3.65
CA VAL A 9 -3.01 -22.90 4.33
C VAL A 9 -3.74 -22.04 3.32
N PRO A 10 -4.91 -21.49 3.69
CA PRO A 10 -5.58 -20.48 2.87
C PRO A 10 -4.70 -19.23 2.79
N ILE A 11 -4.55 -18.70 1.58
CA ILE A 11 -3.78 -17.48 1.34
C ILE A 11 -4.70 -16.44 0.70
N ILE A 12 -4.69 -15.24 1.24
CA ILE A 12 -5.35 -14.07 0.66
C ILE A 12 -4.25 -13.19 0.11
N VAL A 13 -4.22 -13.04 -1.20
CA VAL A 13 -3.14 -12.34 -1.89
C VAL A 13 -3.59 -11.00 -2.46
N ILE A 14 -2.65 -10.09 -2.56
CA ILE A 14 -2.66 -8.89 -3.38
C ILE A 14 -1.32 -8.82 -4.08
N TRP A 15 -1.24 -8.16 -5.24
CA TRP A 15 0.07 -7.90 -5.84
C TRP A 15 0.73 -6.68 -5.24
N ASP A 16 2.01 -6.53 -5.50
CA ASP A 16 2.76 -5.31 -5.29
C ASP A 16 3.49 -4.96 -6.60
N ASP A 17 4.66 -4.36 -6.53
CA ASP A 17 5.41 -3.88 -7.67
C ASP A 17 6.15 -5.00 -8.42
N HIS A 18 6.79 -5.91 -7.71
CA HIS A 18 7.61 -6.97 -8.31
C HIS A 18 6.85 -8.04 -9.09
N GLU A 19 5.53 -8.04 -9.05
CA GLU A 19 4.71 -8.80 -10.00
C GLU A 19 4.88 -8.29 -11.43
N VAL A 20 5.29 -7.03 -11.58
CA VAL A 20 5.56 -6.38 -12.87
C VAL A 20 6.99 -5.89 -12.92
N GLN A 21 7.37 -4.98 -12.03
CA GLN A 21 8.65 -4.29 -11.99
C GLN A 21 8.74 -3.40 -10.76
N ASN A 22 9.98 -3.21 -10.23
CA ASN A 22 10.24 -2.34 -9.09
C ASN A 22 9.54 -0.98 -9.22
N ASN A 23 8.81 -0.59 -8.20
CA ASN A 23 8.09 0.67 -8.05
C ASN A 23 7.18 1.08 -9.23
N TYR A 24 6.65 0.12 -10.01
CA TYR A 24 5.82 0.48 -11.17
C TYR A 24 4.55 1.23 -10.76
N VAL A 25 4.11 2.12 -11.64
CA VAL A 25 2.91 2.92 -11.48
C VAL A 25 1.89 2.60 -12.57
N GLY A 26 0.62 2.74 -12.22
CA GLY A 26 -0.48 2.48 -13.16
C GLY A 26 -0.63 3.54 -14.22
N LYS A 27 -0.31 4.79 -13.86
CA LYS A 27 -0.45 5.98 -14.70
C LYS A 27 0.87 6.78 -14.70
N PRO A 28 1.87 6.36 -15.45
CA PRO A 28 3.11 7.13 -15.56
C PRO A 28 2.84 8.49 -16.20
N ALA A 29 3.51 9.55 -15.72
CA ALA A 29 3.27 10.92 -16.11
C ALA A 29 3.50 11.21 -17.61
N ASP A 30 4.41 10.47 -18.22
CA ASP A 30 4.83 10.64 -19.63
C ASP A 30 4.62 9.38 -20.48
N GLY A 31 3.81 8.44 -20.01
CA GLY A 31 3.55 7.18 -20.69
C GLY A 31 4.61 6.13 -20.53
N GLY A 32 5.65 6.39 -19.76
CA GLY A 32 6.72 5.46 -19.45
C GLY A 32 7.15 5.49 -17.99
N LEU A 33 7.56 4.37 -17.44
CA LEU A 33 8.36 4.31 -16.23
C LEU A 33 9.79 4.79 -16.54
N PRO A 34 10.62 5.05 -15.52
CA PRO A 34 12.00 5.45 -15.73
C PRO A 34 12.64 4.60 -16.83
N ALA A 35 13.24 5.27 -17.82
CA ALA A 35 13.70 4.66 -19.07
C ALA A 35 14.73 3.52 -18.87
N ASN A 36 15.32 3.43 -17.68
CA ASN A 36 16.33 2.43 -17.32
C ASN A 36 15.74 1.10 -16.79
N GLU A 37 14.43 0.99 -16.56
CA GLU A 37 13.85 -0.19 -15.90
C GLU A 37 13.09 -1.14 -16.85
N GLY A 38 12.97 -0.82 -18.12
CA GLY A 38 12.41 -1.72 -19.13
C GLY A 38 10.91 -2.01 -18.98
N PHE A 39 10.14 -1.08 -18.42
CA PHE A 39 8.69 -1.21 -18.35
C PHE A 39 8.07 -1.15 -19.75
N THR A 40 7.15 -2.07 -19.99
CA THR A 40 6.29 -2.04 -21.17
C THR A 40 4.88 -2.50 -20.80
N GLN A 41 3.90 -2.06 -21.55
CA GLN A 41 2.53 -2.57 -21.40
C GLN A 41 2.43 -4.08 -21.63
N ALA A 42 3.33 -4.63 -22.46
CA ALA A 42 3.43 -6.08 -22.66
C ALA A 42 3.90 -6.78 -21.38
N ARG A 43 4.93 -6.23 -20.69
CA ARG A 43 5.42 -6.76 -19.42
C ARG A 43 4.35 -6.69 -18.33
N LYS A 44 3.63 -5.56 -18.21
CA LYS A 44 2.50 -5.43 -17.28
C LYS A 44 1.43 -6.49 -17.53
N LYS A 45 1.01 -6.67 -18.80
CA LYS A 45 0.02 -7.71 -19.16
C LYS A 45 0.52 -9.13 -18.83
N ALA A 46 1.80 -9.41 -19.06
CA ALA A 46 2.39 -10.70 -18.75
C ALA A 46 2.45 -10.95 -17.23
N GLY A 47 2.85 -9.94 -16.44
CA GLY A 47 2.87 -10.00 -14.98
C GLY A 47 1.48 -10.25 -14.39
N TYR A 48 0.48 -9.48 -14.82
CA TYR A 48 -0.90 -9.67 -14.38
C TYR A 48 -1.45 -11.05 -14.76
N ARG A 49 -1.16 -11.52 -15.97
CA ARG A 49 -1.53 -12.86 -16.40
C ARG A 49 -0.89 -13.91 -15.49
N ALA A 50 0.42 -13.83 -15.26
CA ALA A 50 1.14 -14.75 -14.39
C ALA A 50 0.56 -14.75 -12.97
N PHE A 51 0.23 -13.58 -12.42
CA PHE A 51 -0.41 -13.47 -11.12
C PHE A 51 -1.74 -14.24 -11.07
N PHE A 52 -2.66 -14.00 -12.01
CA PHE A 52 -3.96 -14.67 -12.03
C PHE A 52 -3.88 -16.18 -12.35
N GLU A 53 -2.86 -16.62 -13.07
CA GLU A 53 -2.64 -18.05 -13.36
C GLU A 53 -2.06 -18.81 -12.17
N ASN A 54 -1.37 -18.11 -11.24
CA ASN A 54 -0.62 -18.77 -10.16
C ASN A 54 -1.10 -18.44 -8.74
N GLN A 55 -1.91 -17.41 -8.57
CA GLN A 55 -2.41 -17.00 -7.26
C GLN A 55 -3.90 -17.35 -7.09
N PRO A 56 -4.35 -17.70 -5.86
CA PRO A 56 -5.74 -18.11 -5.60
C PRO A 56 -6.68 -16.89 -5.54
N THR A 57 -6.70 -16.11 -6.61
CA THR A 57 -7.54 -14.92 -6.75
C THR A 57 -8.01 -14.74 -8.18
N TYR A 58 -8.98 -13.87 -8.36
CA TYR A 58 -9.48 -13.49 -9.68
C TYR A 58 -9.82 -12.00 -9.68
N GLY A 59 -9.63 -11.37 -10.81
CA GLY A 59 -10.00 -9.99 -11.03
C GLY A 59 -11.50 -9.83 -11.29
N THR A 60 -12.03 -8.69 -10.90
CA THR A 60 -13.42 -8.27 -11.15
C THR A 60 -13.46 -6.98 -11.96
N GLY A 61 -14.66 -6.48 -12.26
CA GLY A 61 -14.85 -5.30 -13.09
C GLY A 61 -14.84 -5.61 -14.59
N SER A 62 -14.99 -4.57 -15.41
CA SER A 62 -15.08 -4.70 -16.88
C SER A 62 -13.81 -5.26 -17.52
N THR A 63 -12.66 -4.92 -16.97
CA THR A 63 -11.34 -5.41 -17.43
C THR A 63 -10.91 -6.73 -16.80
N LYS A 64 -11.67 -7.24 -15.82
CA LYS A 64 -11.32 -8.39 -15.00
C LYS A 64 -9.96 -8.26 -14.30
N SER A 65 -9.51 -7.05 -14.05
CA SER A 65 -8.22 -6.75 -13.39
C SER A 65 -8.37 -6.07 -12.02
N ARG A 66 -9.59 -5.70 -11.62
CA ARG A 66 -9.82 -5.11 -10.31
C ARG A 66 -9.66 -6.16 -9.22
N ILE A 67 -8.65 -5.99 -8.37
CA ILE A 67 -8.37 -6.92 -7.27
C ILE A 67 -8.69 -6.36 -5.87
N TYR A 68 -8.87 -5.05 -5.72
CA TYR A 68 -9.32 -4.52 -4.44
C TYR A 68 -10.71 -5.05 -4.10
N ARG A 69 -10.85 -5.57 -2.88
CA ARG A 69 -12.04 -6.32 -2.47
C ARG A 69 -12.23 -6.31 -0.97
N GLN A 70 -13.44 -6.64 -0.53
CA GLN A 70 -13.76 -6.88 0.88
C GLN A 70 -13.99 -8.38 1.10
N ILE A 71 -13.42 -8.91 2.17
CA ILE A 71 -13.69 -10.25 2.68
C ILE A 71 -14.16 -10.09 4.11
N ARG A 72 -15.31 -10.67 4.43
CA ARG A 72 -15.90 -10.57 5.76
C ARG A 72 -15.78 -11.89 6.52
N PHE A 73 -15.23 -11.81 7.71
CA PHE A 73 -15.15 -12.93 8.66
C PHE A 73 -16.16 -12.72 9.80
N GLY A 74 -17.41 -13.06 9.53
CA GLY A 74 -18.53 -12.94 10.48
C GLY A 74 -18.70 -11.49 10.96
N LYS A 75 -18.80 -11.32 12.28
CA LYS A 75 -18.88 -10.02 12.95
C LYS A 75 -17.53 -9.52 13.46
N THR A 76 -16.47 -10.30 13.27
CA THR A 76 -15.17 -10.03 13.87
C THR A 76 -14.29 -9.17 12.98
N VAL A 77 -14.14 -9.51 11.70
CA VAL A 77 -13.21 -8.81 10.81
C VAL A 77 -13.88 -8.48 9.48
N ASP A 78 -13.74 -7.23 9.06
CA ASP A 78 -13.84 -6.79 7.66
C ASP A 78 -12.42 -6.57 7.14
N LEU A 79 -11.96 -7.44 6.24
CA LEU A 79 -10.69 -7.32 5.55
C LEU A 79 -10.90 -6.59 4.22
N LEU A 80 -10.27 -5.43 4.07
CA LEU A 80 -10.31 -4.58 2.89
C LEU A 80 -8.95 -4.65 2.19
N MET A 81 -8.85 -5.44 1.14
CA MET A 81 -7.63 -5.52 0.32
C MET A 81 -7.60 -4.33 -0.64
N LEU A 82 -6.54 -3.56 -0.61
CA LEU A 82 -6.34 -2.42 -1.53
C LEU A 82 -5.58 -2.84 -2.78
N ASP A 83 -5.49 -1.95 -3.74
CA ASP A 83 -4.66 -2.04 -4.93
C ASP A 83 -4.01 -0.67 -5.15
N GLN A 84 -2.78 -0.57 -4.76
CA GLN A 84 -2.01 0.68 -4.75
C GLN A 84 -1.14 0.83 -5.99
N ARG A 85 -1.15 -0.14 -6.91
CA ARG A 85 -0.29 -0.13 -8.09
C ARG A 85 -1.03 0.27 -9.38
N GLN A 86 -2.26 -0.22 -9.60
CA GLN A 86 -2.94 -0.02 -10.88
C GLN A 86 -3.40 1.41 -11.14
N TYR A 87 -3.69 2.16 -10.09
CA TYR A 87 -4.44 3.42 -10.17
C TYR A 87 -3.61 4.65 -9.82
N ARG A 88 -2.39 4.45 -9.36
CA ARG A 88 -1.53 5.52 -8.89
C ARG A 88 -0.85 6.27 -10.02
N ASP A 89 -0.67 7.57 -9.79
CA ASP A 89 0.24 8.41 -10.55
C ASP A 89 1.69 8.13 -10.13
N ASP A 90 2.65 8.65 -10.88
CA ASP A 90 4.05 8.57 -10.53
C ASP A 90 4.36 9.28 -9.20
N GLN A 91 5.25 8.70 -8.41
CA GLN A 91 5.66 9.29 -7.13
C GLN A 91 6.43 10.60 -7.33
N PRO A 92 6.40 11.51 -6.34
CA PRO A 92 7.23 12.72 -6.38
C PRO A 92 8.69 12.40 -6.09
N CYS A 93 9.58 13.30 -6.41
CA CYS A 93 10.96 13.34 -5.92
C CYS A 93 11.87 12.17 -6.34
N GLY A 94 11.42 11.30 -7.23
CA GLY A 94 12.18 10.13 -7.70
C GLY A 94 12.23 8.98 -6.70
N ASP A 95 13.07 7.99 -6.99
CA ASP A 95 13.15 6.69 -6.31
C ASP A 95 14.36 6.54 -5.38
N ALA A 96 14.90 7.60 -4.87
CA ALA A 96 16.07 7.57 -3.99
C ALA A 96 15.74 8.14 -2.60
N VAL A 97 16.59 7.81 -1.63
CA VAL A 97 16.56 8.48 -0.32
C VAL A 97 16.69 9.99 -0.51
N ALA A 98 15.66 10.74 -0.20
CA ALA A 98 15.64 12.18 -0.41
C ALA A 98 14.74 12.92 0.59
N LYS A 99 14.96 14.23 0.70
CA LYS A 99 13.99 15.14 1.33
C LYS A 99 12.85 15.43 0.36
N PRO A 100 11.67 15.85 0.88
CA PRO A 100 10.60 16.33 0.04
C PRO A 100 11.09 17.40 -0.94
N CYS A 101 10.74 17.24 -2.19
CA CYS A 101 11.05 18.17 -3.29
C CYS A 101 9.92 19.16 -3.54
N ALA A 102 10.07 20.05 -4.51
CA ALA A 102 9.11 21.14 -4.78
C ALA A 102 7.71 20.64 -5.19
N ASP A 103 7.62 19.45 -5.77
CA ASP A 103 6.34 18.87 -6.21
C ASP A 103 5.75 17.82 -5.25
N PHE A 104 6.35 17.66 -4.05
CA PHE A 104 5.91 16.71 -3.04
C PHE A 104 4.42 16.82 -2.69
N ASP A 105 3.92 18.03 -2.50
CA ASP A 105 2.53 18.30 -2.12
C ASP A 105 1.56 18.44 -3.29
N GLN A 106 2.00 18.17 -4.52
CA GLN A 106 1.10 18.24 -5.66
C GLN A 106 0.05 17.12 -5.60
N PRO A 107 -1.17 17.38 -6.08
CA PRO A 107 -2.21 16.36 -6.13
C PRO A 107 -1.77 15.19 -7.01
N ARG A 108 -1.85 13.98 -6.45
CA ARG A 108 -1.59 12.71 -7.12
C ARG A 108 -2.60 11.67 -6.68
N ASP A 109 -3.06 10.88 -7.61
CA ASP A 109 -3.81 9.67 -7.27
C ASP A 109 -2.86 8.60 -6.73
N PHE A 110 -3.27 7.93 -5.66
CA PHE A 110 -2.64 6.71 -5.14
C PHE A 110 -3.58 5.52 -5.28
N LEU A 111 -4.76 5.63 -4.70
CA LEU A 111 -5.84 4.66 -4.90
C LEU A 111 -6.71 4.99 -6.12
N GLY A 112 -6.68 6.24 -6.54
CA GLY A 112 -7.64 6.80 -7.48
C GLY A 112 -9.03 6.98 -6.87
N ARG A 113 -9.80 7.90 -7.42
CA ARG A 113 -11.07 8.36 -6.82
C ARG A 113 -12.08 7.24 -6.58
N THR A 114 -12.18 6.28 -7.49
CA THR A 114 -13.16 5.19 -7.38
C THR A 114 -12.84 4.27 -6.20
N GLN A 115 -11.59 3.86 -6.05
CA GLN A 115 -11.18 3.00 -4.93
C GLN A 115 -11.18 3.77 -3.60
N MET A 116 -10.75 5.04 -3.59
CA MET A 116 -10.80 5.88 -2.41
C MET A 116 -12.25 5.99 -1.86
N ASN A 117 -13.21 6.27 -2.73
CA ASN A 117 -14.62 6.33 -2.33
C ASN A 117 -15.13 4.96 -1.84
N TRP A 118 -14.71 3.88 -2.48
CA TRP A 118 -15.07 2.52 -2.07
C TRP A 118 -14.53 2.18 -0.68
N VAL A 119 -13.24 2.39 -0.40
CA VAL A 119 -12.66 2.06 0.92
C VAL A 119 -13.27 2.92 2.02
N LYS A 120 -13.45 4.21 1.80
CA LYS A 120 -14.13 5.13 2.74
C LYS A 120 -15.56 4.67 3.06
N GLY A 121 -16.32 4.29 2.04
CA GLY A 121 -17.68 3.77 2.20
C GLY A 121 -17.72 2.45 2.96
N LYS A 122 -16.77 1.53 2.69
CA LYS A 122 -16.68 0.25 3.39
C LYS A 122 -16.30 0.42 4.85
N LEU A 123 -15.33 1.27 5.15
CA LEU A 123 -14.93 1.59 6.52
C LEU A 123 -16.09 2.20 7.31
N ALA A 124 -16.79 3.18 6.75
CA ALA A 124 -17.90 3.87 7.41
C ALA A 124 -19.11 2.96 7.65
N SER A 125 -19.36 2.00 6.77
CA SER A 125 -20.51 1.07 6.89
C SER A 125 -20.21 -0.21 7.65
N SER A 126 -18.95 -0.47 7.97
CA SER A 126 -18.55 -1.70 8.66
C SER A 126 -19.13 -1.79 10.06
N LYS A 127 -19.68 -2.97 10.38
CA LYS A 127 -20.15 -3.35 11.73
C LYS A 127 -19.25 -4.40 12.37
N ALA A 128 -18.15 -4.77 11.72
CA ALA A 128 -17.18 -5.70 12.28
C ALA A 128 -16.40 -5.05 13.44
N ALA A 129 -15.98 -5.87 14.39
CA ALA A 129 -15.13 -5.39 15.49
C ALA A 129 -13.83 -4.78 14.94
N TRP A 130 -13.16 -5.47 14.04
CA TRP A 130 -11.92 -5.02 13.42
C TRP A 130 -12.11 -4.69 11.95
N LYS A 131 -11.52 -3.57 11.50
CA LYS A 131 -11.38 -3.18 10.09
C LYS A 131 -9.91 -3.35 9.73
N VAL A 132 -9.61 -4.42 9.04
CA VAL A 132 -8.24 -4.73 8.62
C VAL A 132 -8.06 -4.29 7.18
N ILE A 133 -7.07 -3.48 6.92
CA ILE A 133 -6.70 -3.01 5.59
C ILE A 133 -5.48 -3.82 5.15
N GLY A 134 -5.67 -4.69 4.16
CA GLY A 134 -4.57 -5.35 3.45
C GLY A 134 -3.94 -4.34 2.50
N ASN A 135 -2.74 -3.94 2.81
CA ASN A 135 -2.03 -2.79 2.30
C ASN A 135 -0.73 -3.26 1.63
N GLU A 136 -0.36 -2.71 0.51
CA GLU A 136 0.86 -3.09 -0.21
C GLU A 136 2.06 -2.41 0.44
N VAL A 137 2.09 -1.09 0.44
CA VAL A 137 3.21 -0.26 0.89
C VAL A 137 2.87 0.53 2.17
N MET A 138 3.88 0.86 2.95
CA MET A 138 3.75 1.39 4.31
C MET A 138 2.98 2.72 4.38
N CYS A 139 2.03 2.80 5.33
CA CYS A 139 1.23 3.99 5.61
C CYS A 139 1.91 4.92 6.62
N MET A 140 2.65 4.37 7.57
CA MET A 140 3.55 5.17 8.41
C MET A 140 4.66 5.80 7.56
N PRO A 141 5.16 6.98 7.90
CA PRO A 141 6.27 7.57 7.16
C PRO A 141 7.58 6.81 7.40
N ALA A 142 8.25 6.38 6.34
CA ALA A 142 9.57 5.75 6.41
C ALA A 142 10.66 6.84 6.37
N GLN A 143 10.82 7.57 7.48
CA GLN A 143 11.89 8.56 7.60
C GLN A 143 13.21 7.90 8.01
N VAL A 144 14.28 8.40 7.44
CA VAL A 144 15.65 8.07 7.82
C VAL A 144 16.30 9.29 8.50
N LEU A 145 17.48 9.10 9.09
CA LEU A 145 18.21 10.18 9.76
C LEU A 145 18.30 11.46 8.91
N GLY A 146 18.11 12.59 9.53
CA GLY A 146 18.17 13.90 8.87
C GLY A 146 16.90 14.36 8.17
N GLY A 147 15.76 13.68 8.39
CA GLY A 147 14.46 14.06 7.86
C GLY A 147 14.26 13.75 6.37
N SER A 148 15.08 12.87 5.80
CA SER A 148 14.85 12.29 4.49
C SER A 148 13.88 11.13 4.59
N TYR A 149 13.20 10.79 3.50
CA TYR A 149 12.42 9.57 3.36
C TYR A 149 13.24 8.52 2.60
N TYR A 150 13.03 7.25 2.95
CA TYR A 150 13.71 6.12 2.30
C TYR A 150 13.38 6.04 0.80
N THR A 151 12.09 6.22 0.48
CA THR A 151 11.55 6.28 -0.88
C THR A 151 10.24 7.05 -0.85
N PHE A 152 9.76 7.56 -1.99
CA PHE A 152 8.44 8.16 -2.11
C PHE A 152 7.40 7.20 -2.73
N ASP A 153 7.75 5.95 -2.91
CA ASP A 153 6.86 4.89 -3.41
C ASP A 153 5.69 4.56 -2.44
N MET A 154 5.84 4.90 -1.17
CA MET A 154 4.87 4.63 -0.08
C MET A 154 3.79 5.70 0.04
N TRP A 155 2.84 5.51 0.96
CA TRP A 155 1.74 6.44 1.20
C TRP A 155 2.19 7.89 1.47
N HIS A 156 3.33 8.10 2.09
CA HIS A 156 3.83 9.44 2.34
C HIS A 156 4.26 10.18 1.06
N GLY A 157 4.54 9.49 -0.04
CA GLY A 157 4.70 10.10 -1.37
C GLY A 157 3.39 10.62 -1.97
N TYR A 158 2.26 10.27 -1.37
CA TYR A 158 0.92 10.70 -1.78
C TYR A 158 0.17 11.35 -0.62
N PRO A 159 0.73 12.43 -0.03
CA PRO A 159 0.30 12.95 1.26
C PRO A 159 -1.17 13.35 1.28
N ARG A 160 -1.71 13.87 0.17
CA ARG A 160 -3.11 14.33 0.08
C ARG A 160 -4.11 13.17 0.15
N GLU A 161 -3.89 12.08 -0.60
CA GLU A 161 -4.78 10.93 -0.53
C GLU A 161 -4.64 10.16 0.80
N ARG A 162 -3.41 10.10 1.34
CA ARG A 162 -3.18 9.56 2.67
C ARG A 162 -3.97 10.33 3.71
N GLU A 163 -3.84 11.64 3.73
CA GLU A 163 -4.56 12.50 4.67
C GLU A 163 -6.07 12.39 4.49
N GLU A 164 -6.57 12.36 3.26
CA GLU A 164 -8.01 12.19 2.96
C GLU A 164 -8.58 10.92 3.62
N LEU A 165 -7.88 9.78 3.49
CA LEU A 165 -8.31 8.52 4.10
C LEU A 165 -8.29 8.60 5.63
N LEU A 166 -7.19 9.07 6.20
CA LEU A 166 -7.00 9.09 7.66
C LEU A 166 -7.91 10.12 8.34
N GLN A 167 -8.12 11.28 7.73
CA GLN A 167 -9.10 12.25 8.22
C GLN A 167 -10.54 11.73 8.12
N HIS A 168 -10.86 10.93 7.10
CA HIS A 168 -12.16 10.27 7.03
C HIS A 168 -12.37 9.29 8.19
N ILE A 169 -11.35 8.47 8.51
CA ILE A 169 -11.39 7.55 9.67
C ILE A 169 -11.66 8.35 10.95
N LYS A 170 -10.90 9.41 11.18
CA LYS A 170 -11.06 10.31 12.34
C LYS A 170 -12.45 10.94 12.40
N ALA A 171 -12.85 11.61 11.33
CA ALA A 171 -14.10 12.40 11.30
C ALA A 171 -15.36 11.52 11.45
N LYS A 172 -15.29 10.26 11.00
CA LYS A 172 -16.39 9.28 11.17
C LYS A 172 -16.31 8.52 12.49
N GLY A 173 -15.31 8.76 13.33
CA GLY A 173 -15.11 8.04 14.57
C GLY A 173 -14.92 6.52 14.37
N ILE A 174 -14.32 6.12 13.26
CA ILE A 174 -14.10 4.71 12.93
C ILE A 174 -12.96 4.19 13.82
N LYS A 175 -13.24 3.16 14.61
CA LYS A 175 -12.29 2.57 15.57
C LYS A 175 -11.80 1.21 15.07
N ASP A 176 -10.75 0.73 15.73
CA ASP A 176 -10.22 -0.62 15.52
C ASP A 176 -9.82 -0.87 14.06
N VAL A 177 -9.12 0.10 13.48
CA VAL A 177 -8.55 0.04 12.15
C VAL A 177 -7.10 -0.42 12.24
N VAL A 178 -6.76 -1.45 11.47
CA VAL A 178 -5.42 -2.03 11.42
C VAL A 178 -4.97 -2.12 9.97
N PHE A 179 -3.76 -1.65 9.68
CA PHE A 179 -3.08 -1.90 8.41
C PHE A 179 -2.17 -3.11 8.57
N VAL A 180 -2.21 -4.01 7.59
CA VAL A 180 -1.28 -5.14 7.46
C VAL A 180 -0.56 -4.96 6.13
N THR A 181 0.74 -4.76 6.19
CA THR A 181 1.56 -4.24 5.09
C THR A 181 2.76 -5.14 4.82
N GLY A 182 3.29 -5.09 3.61
CA GLY A 182 4.52 -5.76 3.17
C GLY A 182 5.59 -4.78 2.69
N ASP A 183 6.19 -5.04 1.54
CA ASP A 183 7.09 -4.23 0.74
C ASP A 183 8.49 -4.02 1.33
N ILE A 184 8.62 -3.39 2.46
CA ILE A 184 9.90 -2.89 3.01
C ILE A 184 10.81 -3.98 3.59
N HIS A 185 10.48 -5.25 3.47
CA HIS A 185 11.30 -6.41 3.88
C HIS A 185 11.73 -6.43 5.36
N THR A 186 11.06 -5.71 6.25
CA THR A 186 11.38 -5.68 7.66
C THR A 186 10.11 -5.71 8.51
N PHE A 187 10.24 -6.04 9.79
CA PHE A 187 9.12 -6.06 10.73
C PHE A 187 9.04 -4.73 11.47
N ILE A 188 7.94 -4.02 11.29
CA ILE A 188 7.69 -2.74 11.95
C ILE A 188 6.26 -2.74 12.48
N ALA A 189 6.05 -2.18 13.66
CA ALA A 189 4.71 -1.92 14.17
C ALA A 189 4.65 -0.52 14.76
N GLY A 190 3.56 0.21 14.53
CA GLY A 190 3.43 1.55 15.05
C GLY A 190 2.09 2.21 14.74
N ASP A 191 1.99 3.45 15.15
CA ASP A 191 0.81 4.27 15.02
C ASP A 191 0.69 4.93 13.64
N VAL A 192 -0.47 4.79 13.03
CA VAL A 192 -0.84 5.56 11.83
C VAL A 192 -1.55 6.84 12.28
N ARG A 193 -0.88 7.98 12.07
CA ARG A 193 -1.36 9.29 12.44
C ARG A 193 -1.93 10.06 11.26
N THR A 194 -2.87 10.97 11.55
CA THR A 194 -3.57 11.76 10.52
C THR A 194 -2.65 12.62 9.67
N GLN A 195 -1.52 13.04 10.22
CA GLN A 195 -0.46 13.79 9.52
C GLN A 195 0.83 12.96 9.52
N LEU A 196 1.75 13.30 8.66
CA LEU A 196 3.08 12.66 8.63
C LEU A 196 3.84 12.98 9.91
N GLY A 197 4.06 11.97 10.75
CA GLY A 197 4.76 12.11 12.03
C GLY A 197 4.01 12.88 13.13
N ALA A 198 2.75 13.31 12.89
CA ALA A 198 1.99 14.15 13.84
C ALA A 198 0.48 13.87 13.77
N GLY A 199 -0.28 14.58 14.59
CA GLY A 199 -1.74 14.48 14.64
C GLY A 199 -2.24 13.28 15.45
N ASP A 200 -3.54 12.97 15.31
CA ASP A 200 -4.16 11.91 16.09
C ASP A 200 -3.85 10.53 15.50
N THR A 201 -3.61 9.56 16.37
CA THR A 201 -3.57 8.14 16.01
C THR A 201 -4.98 7.68 15.62
N VAL A 202 -5.11 7.12 14.44
CA VAL A 202 -6.39 6.62 13.88
C VAL A 202 -6.38 5.16 13.49
N ALA A 203 -5.20 4.56 13.44
CA ALA A 203 -5.01 3.14 13.17
C ALA A 203 -3.67 2.67 13.73
N THR A 204 -3.45 1.36 13.73
CA THR A 204 -2.14 0.73 13.95
C THR A 204 -1.71 0.04 12.67
N GLU A 205 -0.44 0.07 12.34
CA GLU A 205 0.12 -0.64 11.21
C GLU A 205 1.10 -1.71 11.67
N PHE A 206 0.99 -2.90 11.08
CA PHE A 206 1.93 -3.99 11.21
C PHE A 206 2.51 -4.30 9.84
N VAL A 207 3.80 -4.06 9.68
CA VAL A 207 4.57 -4.39 8.49
C VAL A 207 5.21 -5.74 8.68
N GLY A 208 5.00 -6.65 7.74
CA GLY A 208 5.59 -7.98 7.72
C GLY A 208 6.91 -7.98 6.97
N GLY A 209 7.90 -8.68 7.50
CA GLY A 209 9.16 -8.92 6.79
C GLY A 209 8.99 -9.88 5.62
N SER A 210 10.03 -9.98 4.80
CA SER A 210 10.04 -10.86 3.63
C SER A 210 10.16 -12.33 4.01
N ILE A 211 9.61 -13.20 3.16
CA ILE A 211 9.78 -14.65 3.27
C ILE A 211 10.99 -15.13 2.44
N THR A 212 11.29 -14.46 1.34
CA THR A 212 12.31 -14.90 0.37
C THR A 212 13.32 -13.83 -0.02
N SER A 213 12.98 -12.56 0.12
CA SER A 213 13.90 -11.45 -0.12
C SER A 213 14.83 -11.22 1.07
N GLN A 214 15.94 -10.55 0.86
CA GLN A 214 16.79 -10.12 1.96
C GLN A 214 16.08 -9.04 2.78
N ASN A 215 16.12 -9.19 4.10
CA ASN A 215 15.67 -8.12 4.99
C ASN A 215 16.68 -6.97 4.94
N PHE A 216 16.20 -5.75 5.15
CA PHE A 216 17.09 -4.69 5.55
C PHE A 216 17.79 -5.12 6.85
N GLY A 217 19.10 -4.92 6.92
CA GLY A 217 19.81 -5.03 8.20
C GLY A 217 19.17 -4.07 9.23
N GLU A 218 19.63 -4.12 10.46
CA GLU A 218 19.26 -3.12 11.47
C GLU A 218 19.68 -1.74 10.99
N THR A 219 18.84 -1.10 10.19
CA THR A 219 19.02 0.27 9.76
C THR A 219 18.13 1.15 10.62
N ASP A 220 18.65 2.29 10.99
CA ASP A 220 17.96 3.31 11.78
C ASP A 220 16.79 3.93 10.97
N LEU A 221 15.74 3.16 10.75
CA LEU A 221 14.46 3.67 10.24
C LEU A 221 13.72 4.31 11.40
N ASP A 222 13.67 5.63 11.42
CA ASP A 222 12.74 6.37 12.28
C ASP A 222 11.34 6.33 11.63
N VAL A 223 10.49 5.46 12.13
CA VAL A 223 9.09 5.33 11.65
C VAL A 223 8.13 6.32 12.33
N GLY A 224 8.65 7.39 12.90
CA GLY A 224 7.85 8.54 13.36
C GLY A 224 6.87 8.23 14.48
N GLY A 225 7.24 7.36 15.39
CA GLY A 225 6.42 6.94 16.52
C GLY A 225 7.17 6.89 17.86
N GLY A 226 8.24 7.65 18.00
CA GLY A 226 9.00 7.72 19.24
C GLY A 226 8.16 8.21 20.40
N THR A 227 8.03 7.35 21.41
CA THR A 227 7.58 7.48 22.81
C THR A 227 6.51 8.49 23.14
#